data_950b3e9e5692c1ff9800dd3f4346fa9a
#
_entry.id   950b3e9e5692c1ff9800dd3f4346fa9a
#
_cell.length_a   1.000
_cell.length_b   1.000
_cell.length_c   1.000
_cell.angle_alpha   90.00
_cell.angle_beta   90.00
_cell.angle_gamma   90.00
#
_symmetry.space_group_name_H-M   'P 1'
#
loop_
_entity.id
_entity.type
_entity.pdbx_description
1 polymer ?
#
loop_
_entity_poly.entity_id
_entity_poly.type
_entity_poly.pdbx_seq_one_letter_code
_entity_poly.pdbx_strand_id
1 'polypeptide(L)'
;CDDYLEIAKQRIRSDDGAAADSAAYTLAVAHRRFLKLFSPILAHVTEELWHDMHGSDSVHTSGWPDRLGIDADFAAGETAMAVVGALRKYKSEAQLPMNEPLARVDVWGDISGFESDISGVMHVDELNALAERPDIESVVTGVDLDYSLVGPAYGSRVPDIEAAIEAGDYEVVDGALQAADAELDAEMFEIEAERRYTGAGEMVEAGDAVVIVHREA
;
A
#
# COMPACT_ATOMS: atom_id res chain seq x y z
N CYS A 1 -10.63 -6.34 0.24
CA CYS A 1 -11.97 -6.22 0.90
C CYS A 1 -11.89 -5.56 2.26
N ASP A 2 -10.88 -5.84 3.06
CA ASP A 2 -10.74 -5.35 4.43
C ASP A 2 -10.73 -3.81 4.52
N ASP A 3 -9.90 -3.17 3.72
CA ASP A 3 -9.77 -1.71 3.76
C ASP A 3 -11.08 -1.01 3.40
N TYR A 4 -11.78 -1.48 2.36
CA TYR A 4 -13.07 -0.92 2.00
C TYR A 4 -14.12 -1.09 3.10
N LEU A 5 -14.12 -2.22 3.81
CA LEU A 5 -15.05 -2.45 4.92
C LEU A 5 -14.81 -1.47 6.07
N GLU A 6 -13.55 -1.11 6.36
CA GLU A 6 -13.24 -0.10 7.37
C GLU A 6 -13.72 1.31 6.93
N ILE A 7 -13.51 1.68 5.67
CA ILE A 7 -14.05 2.93 5.09
C ILE A 7 -15.58 2.93 5.21
N ALA A 8 -16.25 1.86 4.78
CA ALA A 8 -17.69 1.76 4.83
C ALA A 8 -18.25 1.85 6.27
N LYS A 9 -17.60 1.20 7.24
CA LYS A 9 -17.96 1.33 8.67
C LYS A 9 -17.84 2.76 9.17
N GLN A 10 -16.78 3.46 8.75
CA GLN A 10 -16.57 4.85 9.13
C GLN A 10 -17.64 5.75 8.53
N ARG A 11 -17.96 5.59 7.24
CA ARG A 11 -19.04 6.33 6.58
C ARG A 11 -20.40 6.11 7.24
N ILE A 12 -20.74 4.85 7.56
CA ILE A 12 -22.02 4.49 8.23
C ILE A 12 -22.14 5.11 9.62
N ARG A 13 -21.02 5.35 10.30
CA ARG A 13 -20.99 5.95 11.65
C ARG A 13 -20.83 7.47 11.62
N SER A 14 -20.57 8.05 10.46
CA SER A 14 -20.43 9.49 10.32
C SER A 14 -21.77 10.22 10.42
N ASP A 15 -21.73 11.51 10.70
CA ASP A 15 -22.93 12.38 10.69
C ASP A 15 -23.36 12.76 9.25
N ASP A 16 -22.59 12.37 8.23
CA ASP A 16 -22.96 12.54 6.83
C ASP A 16 -23.91 11.44 6.37
N GLY A 17 -25.21 11.72 6.43
CA GLY A 17 -26.25 10.80 6.03
C GLY A 17 -26.14 10.32 4.59
N ALA A 18 -25.65 11.15 3.65
CA ALA A 18 -25.48 10.76 2.25
C ALA A 18 -24.33 9.76 2.08
N ALA A 19 -23.23 9.97 2.77
CA ALA A 19 -22.10 9.02 2.78
C ALA A 19 -22.48 7.70 3.45
N ALA A 20 -23.25 7.76 4.56
CA ALA A 20 -23.75 6.58 5.25
C ALA A 20 -24.70 5.75 4.37
N ASP A 21 -25.68 6.40 3.71
CA ASP A 21 -26.63 5.75 2.81
C ASP A 21 -25.93 5.12 1.60
N SER A 22 -24.95 5.81 1.01
CA SER A 22 -24.15 5.31 -0.11
C SER A 22 -23.35 4.06 0.28
N ALA A 23 -22.70 4.09 1.47
CA ALA A 23 -21.94 2.96 1.97
C ALA A 23 -22.85 1.76 2.28
N ALA A 24 -23.98 1.99 2.95
CA ALA A 24 -24.96 0.94 3.25
C ALA A 24 -25.55 0.31 1.98
N TYR A 25 -25.89 1.12 0.99
CA TYR A 25 -26.37 0.63 -0.31
C TYR A 25 -25.32 -0.22 -1.02
N THR A 26 -24.07 0.24 -1.06
CA THR A 26 -22.97 -0.50 -1.69
C THR A 26 -22.75 -1.85 -1.02
N LEU A 27 -22.74 -1.89 0.31
CA LEU A 27 -22.61 -3.15 1.06
C LEU A 27 -23.79 -4.09 0.81
N ALA A 28 -25.02 -3.57 0.77
CA ALA A 28 -26.20 -4.38 0.50
C ALA A 28 -26.17 -4.99 -0.92
N VAL A 29 -25.79 -4.21 -1.92
CA VAL A 29 -25.63 -4.67 -3.30
C VAL A 29 -24.53 -5.71 -3.42
N ALA A 30 -23.37 -5.47 -2.80
CA ALA A 30 -22.25 -6.41 -2.79
C ALA A 30 -22.62 -7.71 -2.09
N HIS A 31 -23.20 -7.65 -0.90
CA HIS A 31 -23.65 -8.81 -0.13
C HIS A 31 -24.62 -9.69 -0.94
N ARG A 32 -25.67 -9.10 -1.50
CA ARG A 32 -26.64 -9.81 -2.32
C ARG A 32 -25.99 -10.55 -3.51
N ARG A 33 -24.99 -9.92 -4.14
CA ARG A 33 -24.28 -10.53 -5.27
C ARG A 33 -23.36 -11.65 -4.81
N PHE A 34 -22.67 -11.49 -3.69
CA PHE A 34 -21.83 -12.54 -3.12
C PHE A 34 -22.65 -13.77 -2.75
N LEU A 35 -23.81 -13.61 -2.14
CA LEU A 35 -24.69 -14.75 -1.83
C LEU A 35 -25.05 -15.54 -3.10
N LYS A 36 -25.40 -14.86 -4.21
CA LYS A 36 -25.68 -15.51 -5.47
C LYS A 36 -24.46 -16.21 -6.08
N LEU A 37 -23.28 -15.57 -6.05
CA LEU A 37 -22.04 -16.12 -6.62
C LEU A 37 -21.55 -17.34 -5.85
N PHE A 38 -21.67 -17.33 -4.51
CA PHE A 38 -21.22 -18.42 -3.67
C PHE A 38 -22.24 -19.51 -3.43
N SER A 39 -23.51 -19.30 -3.80
CA SER A 39 -24.59 -20.28 -3.58
C SER A 39 -24.32 -21.69 -4.14
N PRO A 40 -23.62 -21.87 -5.29
CA PRO A 40 -23.31 -23.21 -5.79
C PRO A 40 -22.27 -23.96 -4.94
N ILE A 41 -21.46 -23.24 -4.17
CA ILE A 41 -20.34 -23.79 -3.36
C ILE A 41 -20.73 -23.85 -1.88
N LEU A 42 -21.37 -22.81 -1.36
CA LEU A 42 -21.77 -22.66 0.03
C LEU A 42 -23.29 -22.68 0.19
N ALA A 43 -23.94 -23.71 -0.35
CA ALA A 43 -25.38 -23.78 -0.56
C ALA A 43 -26.21 -23.45 0.69
N HIS A 44 -25.88 -24.04 1.85
CA HIS A 44 -26.67 -23.88 3.06
C HIS A 44 -26.52 -22.50 3.71
N VAL A 45 -25.29 -22.02 3.86
CA VAL A 45 -25.02 -20.73 4.50
C VAL A 45 -25.53 -19.56 3.67
N THR A 46 -25.44 -19.66 2.33
CA THR A 46 -25.95 -18.61 1.46
C THR A 46 -27.47 -18.56 1.41
N GLU A 47 -28.13 -19.71 1.55
CA GLU A 47 -29.58 -19.79 1.64
C GLU A 47 -30.08 -19.19 2.96
N GLU A 48 -29.44 -19.54 4.09
CA GLU A 48 -29.79 -19.00 5.41
C GLU A 48 -29.67 -17.48 5.43
N LEU A 49 -28.50 -16.94 5.01
CA LEU A 49 -28.27 -15.51 4.96
C LEU A 49 -29.20 -14.80 3.96
N TRP A 50 -29.57 -15.48 2.88
CA TRP A 50 -30.54 -14.94 1.92
C TRP A 50 -31.93 -14.79 2.53
N HIS A 51 -32.41 -15.79 3.26
CA HIS A 51 -33.70 -15.74 3.95
C HIS A 51 -33.74 -14.64 5.00
N ASP A 52 -32.66 -14.48 5.76
CA ASP A 52 -32.57 -13.45 6.82
C ASP A 52 -32.66 -12.02 6.24
N MET A 53 -32.14 -11.78 5.03
CA MET A 53 -31.97 -10.43 4.52
C MET A 53 -32.83 -10.09 3.30
N HIS A 54 -33.29 -11.09 2.53
CA HIS A 54 -33.92 -10.86 1.23
C HIS A 54 -35.27 -11.51 1.08
N GLY A 55 -35.76 -12.26 2.06
CA GLY A 55 -37.09 -12.86 2.11
C GLY A 55 -37.11 -14.36 1.86
N SER A 56 -38.33 -14.92 1.65
CA SER A 56 -38.58 -16.36 1.64
C SER A 56 -38.23 -17.10 0.36
N ASP A 57 -37.88 -16.41 -0.72
CA ASP A 57 -37.48 -17.04 -1.97
C ASP A 57 -36.06 -17.58 -1.86
N SER A 58 -35.78 -18.73 -2.49
CA SER A 58 -34.45 -19.35 -2.46
C SER A 58 -33.44 -18.60 -3.31
N VAL A 59 -32.20 -18.41 -2.78
CA VAL A 59 -31.08 -17.86 -3.54
C VAL A 59 -30.78 -18.71 -4.78
N HIS A 60 -30.97 -20.03 -4.69
CA HIS A 60 -30.69 -20.98 -5.78
C HIS A 60 -31.64 -20.82 -6.98
N THR A 61 -32.80 -20.20 -6.79
CA THR A 61 -33.74 -19.89 -7.87
C THR A 61 -33.69 -18.45 -8.33
N SER A 62 -32.91 -17.60 -7.66
CA SER A 62 -32.88 -16.16 -7.91
C SER A 62 -32.16 -15.69 -9.19
N GLY A 63 -31.59 -16.63 -9.94
CA GLY A 63 -30.79 -16.35 -11.12
C GLY A 63 -29.41 -15.76 -10.83
N TRP A 64 -28.53 -15.83 -11.82
CA TRP A 64 -27.16 -15.31 -11.71
C TRP A 64 -27.15 -13.77 -11.65
N PRO A 65 -26.21 -13.15 -10.90
CA PRO A 65 -26.18 -11.69 -10.81
C PRO A 65 -25.77 -11.04 -12.16
N ASP A 66 -26.50 -10.02 -12.57
CA ASP A 66 -26.16 -9.23 -13.74
C ASP A 66 -24.90 -8.38 -13.52
N ARG A 67 -24.28 -7.89 -14.59
CA ARG A 67 -23.21 -6.90 -14.50
C ARG A 67 -23.76 -5.61 -13.90
N LEU A 68 -22.96 -4.92 -13.08
CA LEU A 68 -23.37 -3.66 -12.44
C LEU A 68 -23.56 -2.52 -13.45
N GLY A 69 -22.90 -2.58 -14.62
CA GLY A 69 -22.99 -1.52 -15.63
C GLY A 69 -22.53 -0.16 -15.12
N ILE A 70 -21.61 -0.15 -14.14
CA ILE A 70 -21.04 1.08 -13.60
C ILE A 70 -19.98 1.56 -14.58
N ASP A 71 -20.17 2.76 -15.10
CA ASP A 71 -19.19 3.51 -15.89
C ASP A 71 -18.67 4.64 -14.98
N ALA A 72 -17.58 4.38 -14.29
CA ALA A 72 -16.97 5.34 -13.35
C ALA A 72 -15.46 5.22 -13.41
N ASP A 73 -14.78 6.33 -13.16
CA ASP A 73 -13.35 6.33 -12.90
C ASP A 73 -13.09 5.85 -11.47
N PHE A 74 -12.30 4.79 -11.35
CA PHE A 74 -11.96 4.19 -10.06
C PHE A 74 -10.58 4.61 -9.56
N ALA A 75 -9.82 5.40 -10.32
CA ALA A 75 -8.41 5.71 -10.04
C ALA A 75 -8.21 6.34 -8.65
N ALA A 76 -9.00 7.34 -8.30
CA ALA A 76 -8.92 7.98 -6.97
C ALA A 76 -9.25 7.00 -5.83
N GLY A 77 -10.23 6.12 -6.03
CA GLY A 77 -10.58 5.08 -5.07
C GLY A 77 -9.47 4.03 -4.90
N GLU A 78 -8.84 3.61 -5.99
CA GLU A 78 -7.71 2.68 -5.95
C GLU A 78 -6.51 3.31 -5.24
N THR A 79 -6.21 4.58 -5.53
CA THR A 79 -5.17 5.35 -4.83
C THR A 79 -5.47 5.46 -3.34
N ALA A 80 -6.70 5.82 -2.95
CA ALA A 80 -7.10 5.92 -1.55
C ALA A 80 -6.94 4.58 -0.80
N MET A 81 -7.31 3.48 -1.44
CA MET A 81 -7.13 2.14 -0.88
C MET A 81 -5.65 1.79 -0.70
N ALA A 82 -4.80 2.14 -1.68
CA ALA A 82 -3.35 1.96 -1.58
C ALA A 82 -2.76 2.78 -0.44
N VAL A 83 -3.19 4.03 -0.27
CA VAL A 83 -2.77 4.91 0.85
C VAL A 83 -3.17 4.33 2.20
N VAL A 84 -4.41 3.86 2.36
CA VAL A 84 -4.86 3.21 3.61
C VAL A 84 -4.02 1.96 3.90
N GLY A 85 -3.78 1.12 2.89
CA GLY A 85 -2.93 -0.07 3.03
C GLY A 85 -1.49 0.27 3.44
N ALA A 86 -0.90 1.30 2.82
CA ALA A 86 0.45 1.78 3.13
C ALA A 86 0.56 2.33 4.57
N LEU A 87 -0.42 3.13 5.01
CA LEU A 87 -0.45 3.66 6.38
C LEU A 87 -0.65 2.55 7.43
N ARG A 88 -1.44 1.52 7.12
CA ARG A 88 -1.57 0.33 7.98
C ARG A 88 -0.26 -0.43 8.11
N LYS A 89 0.44 -0.63 6.99
CA LYS A 89 1.75 -1.25 6.96
C LYS A 89 2.74 -0.44 7.80
N TYR A 90 2.77 0.88 7.58
CA TYR A 90 3.59 1.81 8.36
C TYR A 90 3.35 1.68 9.87
N LYS A 91 2.08 1.73 10.33
CA LYS A 91 1.76 1.56 11.75
C LYS A 91 2.22 0.21 12.29
N SER A 92 2.07 -0.86 11.50
CA SER A 92 2.51 -2.20 11.88
C SER A 92 4.03 -2.29 12.03
N GLU A 93 4.79 -1.75 11.09
CA GLU A 93 6.27 -1.74 11.11
C GLU A 93 6.81 -0.85 12.23
N ALA A 94 6.16 0.29 12.47
CA ALA A 94 6.46 1.18 13.58
C ALA A 94 5.96 0.67 14.94
N GLN A 95 5.29 -0.50 14.98
CA GLN A 95 4.68 -1.09 16.17
C GLN A 95 3.65 -0.18 16.87
N LEU A 96 2.97 0.66 16.09
CA LEU A 96 1.92 1.54 16.57
C LEU A 96 0.56 0.82 16.56
N PRO A 97 -0.32 1.07 17.55
CA PRO A 97 -1.70 0.64 17.50
C PRO A 97 -2.42 1.18 16.25
N MET A 98 -3.34 0.41 15.66
CA MET A 98 -4.08 0.88 14.48
C MET A 98 -4.89 2.15 14.73
N ASN A 99 -5.33 2.38 15.96
CA ASN A 99 -6.07 3.57 16.41
C ASN A 99 -5.15 4.69 16.91
N GLU A 100 -3.83 4.54 16.87
CA GLU A 100 -2.91 5.63 17.22
C GLU A 100 -3.08 6.79 16.24
N PRO A 101 -3.31 8.02 16.70
CA PRO A 101 -3.40 9.18 15.82
C PRO A 101 -2.09 9.44 15.08
N LEU A 102 -2.19 9.85 13.83
CA LEU A 102 -1.09 10.40 13.05
C LEU A 102 -1.31 11.92 12.94
N ALA A 103 -0.37 12.69 13.47
CA ALA A 103 -0.50 14.14 13.55
C ALA A 103 -0.67 14.77 12.17
N ARG A 104 0.15 14.37 11.20
CA ARG A 104 0.07 14.87 9.84
C ARG A 104 0.51 13.81 8.82
N VAL A 105 -0.23 13.75 7.73
CA VAL A 105 0.09 12.92 6.57
C VAL A 105 -0.05 13.75 5.30
N ASP A 106 0.98 13.80 4.49
CA ASP A 106 0.95 14.42 3.18
C ASP A 106 0.91 13.33 2.10
N VAL A 107 0.01 13.45 1.11
CA VAL A 107 -0.18 12.45 0.05
C VAL A 107 0.01 13.10 -1.31
N TRP A 108 0.91 12.59 -2.11
CA TRP A 108 0.98 12.87 -3.54
C TRP A 108 0.32 11.73 -4.30
N GLY A 109 -0.75 12.04 -5.01
CA GLY A 109 -1.61 11.12 -5.73
C GLY A 109 -3.05 11.61 -5.72
N ASP A 110 -3.87 11.13 -6.64
CA ASP A 110 -5.29 11.52 -6.67
C ASP A 110 -6.09 10.74 -5.63
N ILE A 111 -6.43 11.41 -4.54
CA ILE A 111 -7.30 10.91 -3.46
C ILE A 111 -8.61 11.71 -3.37
N SER A 112 -8.95 12.44 -4.44
CA SER A 112 -10.10 13.34 -4.45
C SER A 112 -11.40 12.64 -4.07
N GLY A 113 -12.11 13.20 -3.08
CA GLY A 113 -13.35 12.65 -2.53
C GLY A 113 -13.17 11.50 -1.51
N PHE A 114 -11.93 11.15 -1.16
CA PHE A 114 -11.61 10.12 -0.16
C PHE A 114 -10.79 10.64 1.04
N GLU A 115 -10.53 11.94 1.10
CA GLU A 115 -9.70 12.55 2.13
C GLU A 115 -10.26 12.27 3.55
N SER A 116 -11.57 12.43 3.71
CA SER A 116 -12.25 12.16 4.99
C SER A 116 -12.25 10.67 5.35
N ASP A 117 -12.30 9.79 4.36
CA ASP A 117 -12.25 8.34 4.58
C ASP A 117 -10.87 7.90 5.07
N ILE A 118 -9.81 8.39 4.42
CA ILE A 118 -8.42 8.12 4.81
C ILE A 118 -8.18 8.63 6.22
N SER A 119 -8.53 9.92 6.48
CA SER A 119 -8.35 10.53 7.80
C SER A 119 -9.11 9.79 8.89
N GLY A 120 -10.37 9.41 8.63
CA GLY A 120 -11.21 8.71 9.60
C GLY A 120 -10.71 7.30 9.92
N VAL A 121 -10.36 6.50 8.89
CA VAL A 121 -9.91 5.11 9.09
C VAL A 121 -8.53 5.04 9.71
N MET A 122 -7.64 5.96 9.33
CA MET A 122 -6.25 5.94 9.77
C MET A 122 -5.99 6.86 10.97
N HIS A 123 -7.01 7.56 11.46
CA HIS A 123 -6.90 8.52 12.56
C HIS A 123 -5.84 9.59 12.28
N VAL A 124 -5.95 10.25 11.11
CA VAL A 124 -5.04 11.31 10.71
C VAL A 124 -5.67 12.65 11.08
N ASP A 125 -4.95 13.45 11.89
CA ASP A 125 -5.44 14.76 12.35
C ASP A 125 -5.37 15.80 11.23
N GLU A 126 -4.27 15.80 10.44
CA GLU A 126 -4.08 16.67 9.29
C GLU A 126 -3.67 15.87 8.05
N LEU A 127 -4.55 15.77 7.07
CA LEU A 127 -4.27 15.13 5.78
C LEU A 127 -4.17 16.19 4.68
N ASN A 128 -3.03 16.22 3.98
CA ASN A 128 -2.79 17.16 2.89
C ASN A 128 -2.56 16.44 1.57
N ALA A 129 -3.28 16.84 0.52
CA ALA A 129 -2.99 16.43 -0.85
C ALA A 129 -1.93 17.36 -1.45
N LEU A 130 -0.81 16.77 -1.88
CA LEU A 130 0.29 17.50 -2.51
C LEU A 130 0.02 17.68 -3.99
N ALA A 131 0.16 18.93 -4.49
CA ALA A 131 0.03 19.23 -5.91
C ALA A 131 1.25 18.79 -6.73
N GLU A 132 2.44 18.79 -6.12
CA GLU A 132 3.69 18.42 -6.75
C GLU A 132 4.28 17.19 -6.09
N ARG A 133 4.97 16.37 -6.90
CA ARG A 133 5.65 15.19 -6.38
C ARG A 133 6.76 15.62 -5.42
N PRO A 134 6.84 15.02 -4.22
CA PRO A 134 7.92 15.32 -3.29
C PRO A 134 9.28 14.92 -3.85
N ASP A 135 10.31 15.64 -3.45
CA ASP A 135 11.68 15.31 -3.82
C ASP A 135 12.13 14.03 -3.11
N ILE A 136 12.44 13.04 -3.93
CA ILE A 136 12.84 11.70 -3.47
C ILE A 136 14.24 11.44 -4.01
N GLU A 137 15.15 11.11 -3.13
CA GLU A 137 16.49 10.63 -3.50
C GLU A 137 16.58 9.11 -3.33
N SER A 138 17.40 8.48 -4.17
CA SER A 138 17.75 7.07 -4.02
C SER A 138 19.05 6.99 -3.24
N VAL A 139 18.98 6.47 -2.02
CA VAL A 139 20.13 6.28 -1.14
C VAL A 139 20.52 4.81 -1.19
N VAL A 140 21.77 4.54 -1.57
CA VAL A 140 22.31 3.17 -1.54
C VAL A 140 22.42 2.74 -0.08
N THR A 141 21.77 1.64 0.25
CA THR A 141 21.73 1.07 1.61
C THR A 141 22.60 -0.18 1.75
N GLY A 142 22.92 -0.82 0.63
CA GLY A 142 23.76 -1.99 0.60
C GLY A 142 24.26 -2.30 -0.82
N VAL A 143 25.26 -3.15 -0.87
CA VAL A 143 25.77 -3.77 -2.11
C VAL A 143 25.90 -5.25 -1.84
N ASP A 144 25.17 -6.08 -2.58
CA ASP A 144 25.27 -7.52 -2.54
C ASP A 144 26.22 -8.00 -3.63
N LEU A 145 27.24 -8.78 -3.26
CA LEU A 145 28.21 -9.33 -4.19
C LEU A 145 27.80 -10.71 -4.71
N ASP A 146 27.85 -10.91 -6.03
CA ASP A 146 27.76 -12.26 -6.59
C ASP A 146 29.11 -12.99 -6.44
N TYR A 147 29.23 -13.75 -5.36
CA TYR A 147 30.47 -14.52 -5.05
C TYR A 147 30.83 -15.58 -6.10
N SER A 148 29.88 -15.98 -6.93
CA SER A 148 30.14 -16.91 -8.03
C SER A 148 30.98 -16.26 -9.14
N LEU A 149 30.90 -14.96 -9.29
CA LEU A 149 31.67 -14.17 -10.24
C LEU A 149 32.85 -13.45 -9.59
N VAL A 150 32.66 -12.85 -8.42
CA VAL A 150 33.70 -12.10 -7.70
C VAL A 150 34.80 -13.03 -7.19
N GLY A 151 34.44 -14.22 -6.66
CA GLY A 151 35.41 -15.19 -6.13
C GLY A 151 36.46 -15.59 -7.14
N PRO A 152 36.10 -16.07 -8.35
CA PRO A 152 37.08 -16.45 -9.39
C PRO A 152 37.89 -15.27 -9.92
N ALA A 153 37.31 -14.05 -9.96
CA ALA A 153 37.96 -12.85 -10.51
C ALA A 153 38.97 -12.23 -9.55
N TYR A 154 38.63 -12.16 -8.25
CA TYR A 154 39.42 -11.41 -7.26
C TYR A 154 40.07 -12.28 -6.18
N GLY A 155 39.63 -13.53 -5.99
CA GLY A 155 40.25 -14.50 -5.11
C GLY A 155 40.52 -14.00 -3.69
N SER A 156 41.81 -13.89 -3.31
CA SER A 156 42.22 -13.43 -1.97
C SER A 156 41.90 -11.95 -1.65
N ARG A 157 41.47 -11.17 -2.66
CA ARG A 157 41.09 -9.74 -2.46
C ARG A 157 39.63 -9.55 -2.08
N VAL A 158 38.81 -10.60 -2.16
CA VAL A 158 37.38 -10.51 -1.84
C VAL A 158 37.15 -9.96 -0.42
N PRO A 159 37.84 -10.37 0.63
CA PRO A 159 37.67 -9.81 1.97
C PRO A 159 37.98 -8.29 2.07
N ASP A 160 38.94 -7.81 1.27
CA ASP A 160 39.28 -6.37 1.25
C ASP A 160 38.19 -5.57 0.56
N ILE A 161 37.58 -6.12 -0.51
CA ILE A 161 36.44 -5.53 -1.22
C ILE A 161 35.20 -5.47 -0.30
N GLU A 162 34.90 -6.56 0.40
CA GLU A 162 33.80 -6.61 1.37
C GLU A 162 33.99 -5.56 2.47
N ALA A 163 35.19 -5.48 3.04
CA ALA A 163 35.49 -4.49 4.09
C ALA A 163 35.34 -3.04 3.59
N ALA A 164 35.72 -2.75 2.36
CA ALA A 164 35.53 -1.44 1.76
C ALA A 164 34.03 -1.12 1.56
N ILE A 165 33.23 -2.10 1.10
CA ILE A 165 31.79 -1.96 0.94
C ILE A 165 31.10 -1.74 2.30
N GLU A 166 31.42 -2.54 3.29
CA GLU A 166 30.88 -2.38 4.67
C GLU A 166 31.26 -1.04 5.29
N ALA A 167 32.45 -0.52 4.98
CA ALA A 167 32.91 0.79 5.46
C ALA A 167 32.28 1.95 4.66
N GLY A 168 31.56 1.69 3.55
CA GLY A 168 31.05 2.72 2.66
C GLY A 168 32.13 3.38 1.79
N ASP A 169 33.31 2.77 1.70
CA ASP A 169 34.46 3.25 0.90
C ASP A 169 34.44 2.65 -0.50
N TYR A 170 33.42 3.03 -1.25
CA TYR A 170 33.22 2.59 -2.62
C TYR A 170 32.52 3.68 -3.45
N GLU A 171 32.70 3.62 -4.76
CA GLU A 171 31.99 4.48 -5.72
C GLU A 171 31.41 3.63 -6.85
N VAL A 172 30.24 4.03 -7.35
CA VAL A 172 29.63 3.44 -8.53
C VAL A 172 29.78 4.43 -9.69
N VAL A 173 30.62 4.07 -10.66
CA VAL A 173 30.93 4.92 -11.82
C VAL A 173 30.62 4.13 -13.09
N ASP A 174 29.80 4.71 -13.97
CA ASP A 174 29.41 4.12 -15.27
C ASP A 174 28.89 2.66 -15.18
N GLY A 175 28.27 2.29 -14.03
CA GLY A 175 27.72 0.96 -13.81
C GLY A 175 28.71 -0.06 -13.25
N ALA A 176 29.97 0.33 -13.00
CA ALA A 176 30.96 -0.47 -12.31
C ALA A 176 31.11 -0.01 -10.85
N LEU A 177 31.36 -0.96 -9.94
CA LEU A 177 31.63 -0.67 -8.54
C LEU A 177 33.15 -0.63 -8.32
N GLN A 178 33.65 0.48 -7.81
CA GLN A 178 35.06 0.64 -7.42
C GLN A 178 35.18 0.54 -5.90
N ALA A 179 35.89 -0.47 -5.42
CA ALA A 179 36.14 -0.72 -3.99
C ALA A 179 37.49 -1.38 -3.78
N ALA A 180 38.30 -0.94 -2.79
CA ALA A 180 39.61 -1.50 -2.46
C ALA A 180 40.55 -1.67 -3.67
N ASP A 181 40.66 -0.66 -4.52
CA ASP A 181 41.44 -0.70 -5.80
C ASP A 181 40.98 -1.81 -6.77
N ALA A 182 39.77 -2.34 -6.62
CA ALA A 182 39.14 -3.26 -7.58
C ALA A 182 38.01 -2.55 -8.31
N GLU A 183 37.79 -2.94 -9.57
CA GLU A 183 36.67 -2.47 -10.39
C GLU A 183 35.80 -3.69 -10.74
N LEU A 184 34.60 -3.76 -10.18
CA LEU A 184 33.66 -4.84 -10.39
C LEU A 184 32.67 -4.47 -11.47
N ASP A 185 32.48 -5.35 -12.43
CA ASP A 185 31.48 -5.19 -13.49
C ASP A 185 30.05 -5.30 -12.92
N ALA A 186 29.08 -4.68 -13.60
CA ALA A 186 27.68 -4.63 -13.18
C ALA A 186 27.02 -6.00 -12.92
N GLU A 187 27.55 -7.06 -13.49
CA GLU A 187 27.05 -8.43 -13.28
C GLU A 187 27.54 -9.06 -11.96
N MET A 188 28.54 -8.43 -11.31
CA MET A 188 29.20 -8.97 -10.11
C MET A 188 28.59 -8.47 -8.81
N PHE A 189 27.64 -7.54 -8.87
CA PHE A 189 27.00 -6.97 -7.67
C PHE A 189 25.58 -6.51 -7.96
N GLU A 190 24.76 -6.47 -6.92
CA GLU A 190 23.46 -5.78 -6.91
C GLU A 190 23.50 -4.63 -5.91
N ILE A 191 22.94 -3.46 -6.32
CA ILE A 191 22.83 -2.30 -5.44
C ILE A 191 21.47 -2.35 -4.76
N GLU A 192 21.46 -2.45 -3.45
CA GLU A 192 20.29 -2.19 -2.66
C GLU A 192 20.15 -0.67 -2.46
N ALA A 193 19.08 -0.11 -2.95
CA ALA A 193 18.81 1.31 -2.82
C ALA A 193 17.43 1.53 -2.23
N GLU A 194 17.37 2.39 -1.23
CA GLU A 194 16.14 2.81 -0.61
C GLU A 194 15.76 4.20 -1.10
N ARG A 195 14.49 4.38 -1.44
CA ARG A 195 13.96 5.70 -1.81
C ARG A 195 13.61 6.44 -0.54
N ARG A 196 14.18 7.62 -0.38
CA ARG A 196 14.01 8.42 0.83
C ARG A 196 13.54 9.84 0.48
N TYR A 197 12.58 10.34 1.25
CA TYR A 197 12.17 11.74 1.14
C TYR A 197 13.25 12.66 1.69
N THR A 198 13.55 13.75 0.96
CA THR A 198 14.61 14.70 1.35
C THR A 198 14.19 15.68 2.43
N GLY A 199 12.88 15.81 2.67
CA GLY A 199 12.33 16.67 3.72
C GLY A 199 12.13 15.99 5.07
N ALA A 200 11.40 16.65 5.96
CA ALA A 200 11.04 16.09 7.26
C ALA A 200 9.84 15.16 7.12
N GLY A 201 9.97 13.92 7.58
CA GLY A 201 8.94 12.89 7.56
C GLY A 201 9.44 11.54 7.05
N GLU A 202 8.66 10.51 7.28
CA GLU A 202 8.94 9.15 6.79
C GLU A 202 8.11 8.89 5.52
N MET A 203 8.79 8.49 4.44
CA MET A 203 8.13 8.16 3.18
C MET A 203 7.61 6.73 3.19
N VAL A 204 6.39 6.56 2.71
CA VAL A 204 5.77 5.26 2.49
C VAL A 204 5.24 5.21 1.05
N GLU A 205 5.55 4.15 0.31
CA GLU A 205 5.04 3.95 -1.04
C GLU A 205 3.63 3.35 -1.01
N ALA A 206 2.73 3.90 -1.80
CA ALA A 206 1.34 3.46 -1.90
C ALA A 206 0.96 3.26 -3.39
N GLY A 207 1.50 2.22 -4.02
CA GLY A 207 1.39 2.04 -5.47
C GLY A 207 2.11 3.17 -6.21
N ASP A 208 1.38 3.90 -7.05
CA ASP A 208 1.92 5.08 -7.75
C ASP A 208 1.92 6.36 -6.89
N ALA A 209 1.22 6.34 -5.76
CA ALA A 209 1.17 7.45 -4.82
C ALA A 209 2.34 7.41 -3.83
N VAL A 210 2.68 8.58 -3.30
CA VAL A 210 3.68 8.76 -2.25
C VAL A 210 3.01 9.34 -1.01
N VAL A 211 3.25 8.72 0.12
CA VAL A 211 2.73 9.13 1.42
C VAL A 211 3.90 9.56 2.30
N ILE A 212 3.78 10.71 2.95
CA ILE A 212 4.77 11.21 3.89
C ILE A 212 4.09 11.33 5.26
N VAL A 213 4.60 10.59 6.23
CA VAL A 213 4.09 10.61 7.61
C VAL A 213 5.00 11.50 8.44
N HIS A 214 4.41 12.51 9.08
CA HIS A 214 5.12 13.40 10.00
C HIS A 214 4.82 12.96 11.44
N ARG A 215 5.87 12.56 12.15
CA ARG A 215 5.77 12.32 13.60
C ARG A 215 5.97 13.65 14.32
N GLU A 216 5.17 13.89 15.35
CA GLU A 216 5.50 14.95 16.30
C GLU A 216 6.87 14.65 16.95
N ALA A 217 7.70 15.69 17.05
CA ALA A 217 9.02 15.61 17.67
C ALA A 217 8.91 15.59 19.20
#